data_2b0d4ff11d8108476708916451f0e9e4
#
_entry.id   2b0d4ff11d8108476708916451f0e9e4
#
_cell.length_a   1.000
_cell.length_b   1.000
_cell.length_c   1.000
_cell.angle_alpha   90.00
_cell.angle_beta   90.00
_cell.angle_gamma   90.00
#
_symmetry.space_group_name_H-M   'P 1'
#
loop_
_entity.id
_entity.type
_entity.pdbx_description
1 polymer ?
#
loop_
_entity_poly.entity_id
_entity_poly.type
_entity_poly.pdbx_seq_one_letter_code
_entity_poly.pdbx_strand_id
1 'polypeptide(L)'
;MNKKFLILALSFPFIALIVWTISLYIQQSTGTEIKVAIMGYDPRDLLSGHYIRYTIDWKKTDCSQFPNGICPKEEFCKQSRFGNQCRFYIPERHAEKLDRLFRRRNNTTMIFEVIYSYQAGREPLAKKLLINGKDWRESLKKK
;
A
#
# COMPACT_ATOMS: atom_id res chain seq x y z
N MET A 1 35.02 -30.92 2.43
CA MET A 1 33.83 -30.12 2.84
C MET A 1 32.65 -31.08 2.97
N ASN A 2 32.06 -31.21 4.17
CA ASN A 2 30.99 -32.18 4.43
C ASN A 2 29.76 -31.87 3.57
N LYS A 3 29.29 -32.85 2.77
CA LYS A 3 28.08 -32.71 1.92
C LYS A 3 26.88 -32.15 2.69
N LYS A 4 26.76 -32.53 3.98
CA LYS A 4 25.70 -32.02 4.88
C LYS A 4 25.78 -30.50 5.11
N PHE A 5 26.99 -29.96 5.27
CA PHE A 5 27.21 -28.54 5.45
C PHE A 5 26.87 -27.73 4.19
N LEU A 6 27.18 -28.28 3.02
CA LEU A 6 26.84 -27.66 1.75
C LEU A 6 25.33 -27.57 1.54
N ILE A 7 24.61 -28.65 1.83
CA ILE A 7 23.14 -28.68 1.75
C ILE A 7 22.50 -27.69 2.72
N LEU A 8 23.02 -27.64 3.96
CA LEU A 8 22.52 -26.70 4.97
C LEU A 8 22.76 -25.23 4.56
N ALA A 9 23.95 -24.92 4.05
CA ALA A 9 24.27 -23.59 3.58
C ALA A 9 23.42 -23.16 2.36
N LEU A 10 23.13 -24.10 1.47
CA LEU A 10 22.32 -23.84 0.28
C LEU A 10 20.82 -23.69 0.61
N SER A 11 20.33 -24.42 1.62
CA SER A 11 18.92 -24.33 2.04
C SER A 11 18.61 -23.12 2.93
N PHE A 12 19.62 -22.53 3.58
CA PHE A 12 19.45 -21.39 4.48
C PHE A 12 18.72 -20.19 3.85
N PRO A 13 19.09 -19.67 2.66
CA PRO A 13 18.42 -18.55 2.03
C PRO A 13 16.95 -18.87 1.69
N PHE A 14 16.64 -20.10 1.30
CA PHE A 14 15.26 -20.50 1.00
C PHE A 14 14.40 -20.53 2.27
N ILE A 15 14.93 -21.07 3.36
CA ILE A 15 14.24 -21.08 4.65
C ILE A 15 14.00 -19.65 5.14
N ALA A 16 15.00 -18.77 5.04
CA ALA A 16 14.87 -17.37 5.41
C ALA A 16 13.77 -16.65 4.59
N LEU A 17 13.70 -16.89 3.29
CA LEU A 17 12.66 -16.31 2.43
C LEU A 17 11.27 -16.85 2.77
N ILE A 18 11.14 -18.13 3.07
CA ILE A 18 9.87 -18.74 3.49
C ILE A 18 9.38 -18.13 4.80
N VAL A 19 10.26 -18.03 5.80
CA VAL A 19 9.93 -17.43 7.11
C VAL A 19 9.51 -15.97 6.93
N TRP A 20 10.24 -15.21 6.11
CA TRP A 20 9.89 -13.82 5.80
C TRP A 20 8.52 -13.72 5.13
N THR A 21 8.26 -14.54 4.13
CA THR A 21 6.97 -14.53 3.40
C THR A 21 5.81 -14.86 4.33
N ILE A 22 5.97 -15.87 5.20
CA ILE A 22 4.97 -16.25 6.20
C ILE A 22 4.74 -15.09 7.18
N SER A 23 5.80 -14.41 7.64
CA SER A 23 5.70 -13.27 8.55
C SER A 23 4.90 -12.13 7.92
N LEU A 24 5.16 -11.79 6.65
CA LEU A 24 4.40 -10.77 5.91
C LEU A 24 2.94 -11.18 5.72
N TYR A 25 2.68 -12.45 5.41
CA TYR A 25 1.33 -12.96 5.26
C TYR A 25 0.53 -12.85 6.57
N ILE A 26 1.14 -13.25 7.69
CA ILE A 26 0.52 -13.12 9.02
C ILE A 26 0.24 -11.64 9.31
N GLN A 27 1.21 -10.75 9.10
CA GLN A 27 1.02 -9.32 9.32
C GLN A 27 -0.13 -8.75 8.49
N GLN A 28 -0.25 -9.17 7.23
CA GLN A 28 -1.32 -8.73 6.35
C GLN A 28 -2.70 -9.25 6.78
N SER A 29 -2.77 -10.47 7.35
CA SER A 29 -4.02 -11.12 7.74
C SER A 29 -4.50 -10.74 9.15
N THR A 30 -3.59 -10.46 10.08
CA THR A 30 -3.92 -10.18 11.49
C THR A 30 -4.05 -8.69 11.82
N GLY A 31 -3.58 -7.80 10.93
CA GLY A 31 -3.70 -6.35 11.13
C GLY A 31 -5.16 -5.87 11.04
N THR A 32 -5.49 -4.86 11.83
CA THR A 32 -6.79 -4.18 11.74
C THR A 32 -6.89 -3.42 10.41
N GLU A 33 -7.98 -3.62 9.68
CA GLU A 33 -8.21 -2.88 8.43
C GLU A 33 -8.66 -1.46 8.75
N ILE A 34 -7.90 -0.49 8.30
CA ILE A 34 -8.20 0.92 8.44
C ILE A 34 -8.29 1.58 7.07
N LYS A 35 -9.22 2.52 6.94
CA LYS A 35 -9.39 3.32 5.73
C LYS A 35 -8.75 4.67 5.91
N VAL A 36 -7.93 5.05 4.96
CA VAL A 36 -7.20 6.31 4.97
C VAL A 36 -7.49 7.08 3.70
N ALA A 37 -8.00 8.30 3.84
CA ALA A 37 -8.24 9.18 2.70
C ALA A 37 -6.90 9.64 2.11
N ILE A 38 -6.81 9.67 0.79
CA ILE A 38 -5.59 10.07 0.09
C ILE A 38 -5.81 11.33 -0.75
N MET A 39 -4.76 12.16 -0.81
CA MET A 39 -4.70 13.35 -1.63
C MET A 39 -3.36 13.42 -2.37
N GLY A 40 -3.34 14.21 -3.43
CA GLY A 40 -2.13 14.39 -4.24
C GLY A 40 -1.77 13.11 -5.00
N TYR A 41 -1.54 13.26 -6.27
CA TYR A 41 -1.17 12.17 -7.16
C TYR A 41 -0.10 12.65 -8.12
N ASP A 42 1.02 11.94 -8.16
CA ASP A 42 2.03 12.11 -9.21
C ASP A 42 2.30 10.74 -9.85
N PRO A 43 1.92 10.55 -11.13
CA PRO A 43 2.01 9.26 -11.81
C PRO A 43 3.38 8.94 -12.40
N ARG A 44 4.42 9.69 -12.06
CA ARG A 44 5.68 9.62 -12.81
C ARG A 44 6.73 8.75 -12.12
N ASP A 45 6.85 7.49 -12.57
CA ASP A 45 8.14 6.84 -12.68
C ASP A 45 8.08 5.66 -13.66
N LEU A 46 8.60 5.87 -14.87
CA LEU A 46 8.61 4.90 -15.97
C LEU A 46 9.61 3.74 -15.75
N LEU A 47 10.53 3.88 -14.79
CA LEU A 47 11.64 2.95 -14.60
C LEU A 47 11.46 1.97 -13.42
N SER A 48 10.59 2.29 -12.45
CA SER A 48 10.46 1.51 -11.20
C SER A 48 9.16 0.70 -11.11
N GLY A 49 8.48 0.47 -12.23
CA GLY A 49 7.13 -0.12 -12.24
C GLY A 49 6.05 0.94 -12.01
N HIS A 50 4.82 0.60 -12.39
CA HIS A 50 3.69 1.53 -12.27
C HIS A 50 3.20 1.56 -10.83
N TYR A 51 3.42 2.67 -10.15
CA TYR A 51 2.89 2.93 -8.82
C TYR A 51 2.28 4.32 -8.74
N ILE A 52 1.33 4.47 -7.85
CA ILE A 52 0.73 5.76 -7.48
C ILE A 52 1.49 6.30 -6.29
N ARG A 53 2.02 7.52 -6.40
CA ARG A 53 2.47 8.29 -5.25
C ARG A 53 1.29 9.09 -4.71
N TYR A 54 1.10 9.07 -3.41
CA TYR A 54 0.06 9.84 -2.76
C TYR A 54 0.49 10.29 -1.38
N THR A 55 -0.18 11.29 -0.89
CA THR A 55 -0.11 11.72 0.50
C THR A 55 -1.41 11.38 1.21
N ILE A 56 -1.36 11.16 2.51
CA ILE A 56 -2.53 10.88 3.32
C ILE A 56 -3.21 12.20 3.71
N ASP A 57 -4.51 12.29 3.49
CA ASP A 57 -5.34 13.39 3.95
C ASP A 57 -5.84 13.10 5.37
N TRP A 58 -5.02 13.44 6.35
CA TRP A 58 -5.36 13.22 7.75
C TRP A 58 -6.56 14.03 8.25
N LYS A 59 -6.95 15.09 7.52
CA LYS A 59 -8.15 15.88 7.86
C LYS A 59 -9.44 15.16 7.51
N LYS A 60 -9.39 14.29 6.50
CA LYS A 60 -10.53 13.49 6.02
C LYS A 60 -10.48 12.04 6.51
N THR A 61 -9.39 11.64 7.14
CA THR A 61 -9.24 10.29 7.69
C THR A 61 -9.87 10.24 9.08
N ASP A 62 -10.71 9.25 9.30
CA ASP A 62 -11.31 8.99 10.62
C ASP A 62 -10.25 8.35 11.54
N CYS A 63 -9.80 9.10 12.55
CA CYS A 63 -8.80 8.64 13.49
C CYS A 63 -9.36 7.71 14.58
N SER A 64 -10.68 7.59 14.72
CA SER A 64 -11.31 6.68 15.68
C SER A 64 -11.05 5.20 15.36
N GLN A 65 -10.68 4.90 14.10
CA GLN A 65 -10.32 3.54 13.66
C GLN A 65 -9.01 3.02 14.28
N PHE A 66 -8.18 3.93 14.81
CA PHE A 66 -6.91 3.54 15.44
C PHE A 66 -7.12 3.20 16.91
N PRO A 67 -6.32 2.25 17.47
CA PRO A 67 -6.53 1.76 18.83
C PRO A 67 -6.56 2.85 19.92
N ASN A 68 -5.85 3.95 19.70
CA ASN A 68 -5.78 5.07 20.64
C ASN A 68 -6.65 6.27 20.21
N GLY A 69 -7.44 6.16 19.15
CA GLY A 69 -8.19 7.28 18.59
C GLY A 69 -7.33 8.42 18.02
N ILE A 70 -6.02 8.20 17.90
CA ILE A 70 -5.04 9.19 17.42
C ILE A 70 -4.45 8.68 16.12
N CYS A 71 -4.41 9.54 15.10
CA CYS A 71 -3.78 9.20 13.83
C CYS A 71 -2.25 9.10 13.97
N PRO A 72 -1.64 7.92 13.75
CA PRO A 72 -0.19 7.69 13.86
C PRO A 72 0.54 8.16 12.60
N LYS A 73 0.59 9.47 12.39
CA LYS A 73 1.13 10.09 11.15
C LYS A 73 2.57 9.68 10.84
N GLU A 74 3.36 9.42 11.86
CA GLU A 74 4.78 9.09 11.74
C GLU A 74 5.02 7.62 11.33
N GLU A 75 4.05 6.75 11.55
CA GLU A 75 4.16 5.33 11.20
C GLU A 75 3.92 5.07 9.72
N PHE A 76 3.23 5.99 9.04
CA PHE A 76 2.90 5.88 7.62
C PHE A 76 3.97 6.50 6.75
N CYS A 77 4.35 5.78 5.69
CA CYS A 77 5.20 6.31 4.62
C CYS A 77 6.63 6.69 5.04
N LYS A 78 7.18 6.04 6.06
CA LYS A 78 8.54 6.30 6.61
C LYS A 78 9.69 6.18 5.61
N GLN A 79 9.53 5.46 4.52
CA GLN A 79 10.62 5.13 3.59
C GLN A 79 10.72 6.02 2.36
N SER A 80 9.98 7.12 2.27
CA SER A 80 10.09 7.97 1.09
C SER A 80 11.24 8.98 1.24
N ARG A 81 12.22 8.94 0.33
CA ARG A 81 13.27 9.98 0.21
C ARG A 81 12.72 11.39 -0.06
N PHE A 82 11.45 11.51 -0.42
CA PHE A 82 10.76 12.74 -0.81
C PHE A 82 9.69 13.20 0.18
N GLY A 83 9.83 12.87 1.46
CA GLY A 83 8.88 13.24 2.50
C GLY A 83 7.77 12.19 2.70
N ASN A 84 6.64 12.60 3.27
CA ASN A 84 5.51 11.73 3.65
C ASN A 84 4.70 11.20 2.44
N GLN A 85 5.36 10.68 1.40
CA GLN A 85 4.72 10.11 0.23
C GLN A 85 4.68 8.60 0.30
N CYS A 86 3.49 8.05 0.20
CA CYS A 86 3.25 6.62 0.10
C CYS A 86 3.24 6.15 -1.36
N ARG A 87 3.43 4.85 -1.55
CA ARG A 87 3.36 4.21 -2.88
C ARG A 87 2.35 3.08 -2.86
N PHE A 88 1.53 3.02 -3.89
CA PHE A 88 0.65 1.89 -4.14
C PHE A 88 0.94 1.33 -5.54
N TYR A 89 1.37 0.07 -5.60
CA TYR A 89 1.74 -0.58 -6.85
C TYR A 89 0.52 -1.06 -7.63
N ILE A 90 0.53 -0.80 -8.92
CA ILE A 90 -0.55 -1.13 -9.85
C ILE A 90 0.01 -1.95 -10.99
N PRO A 91 -0.71 -3.00 -11.46
CA PRO A 91 -0.34 -3.71 -12.68
C PRO A 91 -0.33 -2.76 -13.88
N GLU A 92 0.71 -2.83 -14.70
CA GLU A 92 0.96 -1.95 -15.86
C GLU A 92 -0.26 -1.81 -16.78
N ARG A 93 -0.93 -2.92 -17.09
CA ARG A 93 -2.14 -2.96 -17.93
C ARG A 93 -3.28 -2.04 -17.48
N HIS A 94 -3.28 -1.60 -16.24
CA HIS A 94 -4.32 -0.75 -15.66
C HIS A 94 -3.85 0.68 -15.37
N ALA A 95 -2.56 0.94 -15.46
CA ALA A 95 -1.96 2.21 -15.07
C ALA A 95 -2.54 3.39 -15.85
N GLU A 96 -2.63 3.27 -17.18
CA GLU A 96 -3.16 4.34 -18.03
C GLU A 96 -4.63 4.65 -17.76
N LYS A 97 -5.46 3.61 -17.55
CA LYS A 97 -6.88 3.81 -17.25
C LYS A 97 -7.08 4.50 -15.91
N LEU A 98 -6.28 4.13 -14.94
CA LEU A 98 -6.33 4.70 -13.61
C LEU A 98 -5.82 6.15 -13.60
N ASP A 99 -4.75 6.45 -14.35
CA ASP A 99 -4.24 7.81 -14.54
C ASP A 99 -5.32 8.74 -15.12
N ARG A 100 -6.05 8.29 -16.13
CA ARG A 100 -7.18 9.05 -16.69
C ARG A 100 -8.27 9.34 -15.65
N LEU A 101 -8.57 8.41 -14.75
CA LEU A 101 -9.55 8.61 -13.67
C LEU A 101 -9.04 9.64 -12.65
N PHE A 102 -7.77 9.57 -12.29
CA PHE A 102 -7.18 10.54 -11.37
C PHE A 102 -7.13 11.97 -11.96
N ARG A 103 -6.84 12.12 -13.26
CA ARG A 103 -6.86 13.42 -13.94
C ARG A 103 -8.26 14.04 -14.00
N ARG A 104 -9.30 13.21 -14.13
CA ARG A 104 -10.70 13.66 -14.08
C ARG A 104 -11.15 14.14 -12.70
N ARG A 105 -10.39 13.86 -11.63
CA ARG A 105 -10.67 14.30 -10.26
C ARG A 105 -10.86 15.82 -10.15
N ASN A 106 -10.17 16.61 -10.97
CA ASN A 106 -10.29 18.07 -10.93
C ASN A 106 -11.70 18.59 -11.27
N ASN A 107 -12.53 17.75 -11.90
CA ASN A 107 -13.91 18.11 -12.30
C ASN A 107 -15.00 17.32 -11.56
N THR A 108 -14.65 16.37 -10.67
CA THR A 108 -15.64 15.51 -10.03
C THR A 108 -15.19 15.23 -8.60
N THR A 109 -16.13 15.22 -7.64
CA THR A 109 -15.92 14.93 -6.20
C THR A 109 -15.62 13.43 -5.99
N MET A 110 -14.52 12.93 -6.57
CA MET A 110 -14.11 11.54 -6.35
C MET A 110 -13.30 11.42 -5.06
N ILE A 111 -13.72 10.50 -4.21
CA ILE A 111 -13.02 10.16 -2.97
C ILE A 111 -12.13 8.96 -3.25
N PHE A 112 -10.84 9.12 -2.97
CA PHE A 112 -9.84 8.06 -3.05
C PHE A 112 -9.39 7.69 -1.64
N GLU A 113 -9.43 6.40 -1.35
CA GLU A 113 -9.06 5.86 -0.05
C GLU A 113 -8.15 4.64 -0.24
N VAL A 114 -7.25 4.41 0.71
CA VAL A 114 -6.45 3.18 0.75
C VAL A 114 -6.78 2.42 2.03
N ILE A 115 -7.06 1.14 1.89
CA ILE A 115 -7.17 0.24 3.03
C ILE A 115 -5.79 -0.26 3.38
N TYR A 116 -5.42 -0.05 4.63
CA TYR A 116 -4.19 -0.56 5.22
C TYR A 116 -4.50 -1.69 6.22
N SER A 117 -3.59 -2.65 6.29
CA SER A 117 -3.48 -3.52 7.45
C SER A 117 -2.56 -2.84 8.45
N TYR A 118 -3.12 -2.38 9.56
CA TYR A 118 -2.43 -1.65 10.62
C TYR A 118 -2.19 -2.55 11.82
N GLN A 119 -0.99 -2.49 12.35
CA GLN A 119 -0.60 -3.10 13.60
C GLN A 119 0.33 -2.13 14.32
N ALA A 120 0.00 -1.76 15.55
CA ALA A 120 0.79 -0.80 16.31
C ALA A 120 2.28 -1.23 16.41
N GLY A 121 3.19 -0.27 16.18
CA GLY A 121 4.63 -0.51 16.19
C GLY A 121 5.22 -1.17 14.95
N ARG A 122 4.40 -1.43 13.93
CA ARG A 122 4.85 -1.95 12.63
C ARG A 122 4.45 -1.02 11.49
N GLU A 123 5.22 -1.06 10.41
CA GLU A 123 4.87 -0.30 9.21
C GLU A 123 3.56 -0.80 8.60
N PRO A 124 2.56 0.09 8.39
CA PRO A 124 1.28 -0.29 7.81
C PRO A 124 1.42 -0.79 6.37
N LEU A 125 0.74 -1.90 6.05
CA LEU A 125 0.76 -2.49 4.72
C LEU A 125 -0.48 -2.09 3.93
N ALA A 126 -0.28 -1.45 2.77
CA ALA A 126 -1.38 -1.09 1.86
C ALA A 126 -1.97 -2.36 1.21
N LYS A 127 -3.28 -2.61 1.42
CA LYS A 127 -3.99 -3.78 0.90
C LYS A 127 -4.77 -3.48 -0.37
N LYS A 128 -5.57 -2.41 -0.35
CA LYS A 128 -6.51 -2.10 -1.43
C LYS A 128 -6.62 -0.60 -1.64
N LEU A 129 -6.80 -0.21 -2.89
CA LEU A 129 -7.19 1.15 -3.26
C LEU A 129 -8.69 1.17 -3.53
N LEU A 130 -9.40 2.13 -2.97
CA LEU A 130 -10.82 2.35 -3.20
C LEU A 130 -11.04 3.66 -3.95
N ILE A 131 -12.03 3.65 -4.83
CA ILE A 131 -12.55 4.83 -5.52
C ILE A 131 -14.03 4.92 -5.22
N ASN A 132 -14.45 5.97 -4.51
CA ASN A 132 -15.83 6.13 -4.05
C ASN A 132 -16.33 4.89 -3.25
N GLY A 133 -15.48 4.34 -2.38
CA GLY A 133 -15.80 3.19 -1.54
C GLY A 133 -15.76 1.82 -2.25
N LYS A 134 -15.48 1.77 -3.57
CA LYS A 134 -15.39 0.52 -4.36
C LYS A 134 -13.97 0.21 -4.74
N ASP A 135 -13.65 -1.09 -4.88
CA ASP A 135 -12.33 -1.49 -5.38
C ASP A 135 -12.05 -0.81 -6.74
N TRP A 136 -10.85 -0.27 -6.89
CA TRP A 136 -10.45 0.43 -8.11
C TRP A 136 -10.60 -0.44 -9.37
N ARG A 137 -10.44 -1.77 -9.25
CA ARG A 137 -10.60 -2.72 -10.35
C ARG A 137 -12.04 -2.78 -10.86
N GLU A 138 -13.01 -2.68 -9.95
CA GLU A 138 -14.43 -2.63 -10.31
C GLU A 138 -14.79 -1.31 -10.97
N SER A 139 -14.20 -0.21 -10.50
CA SER A 139 -14.39 1.11 -11.08
C SER A 139 -13.86 1.21 -12.51
N LEU A 140 -12.86 0.40 -12.88
CA LEU A 140 -12.34 0.31 -14.25
C LEU A 140 -13.16 -0.59 -15.18
N LYS A 141 -14.01 -1.48 -14.65
CA LYS A 141 -14.86 -2.39 -15.46
C LYS A 141 -16.14 -1.72 -15.96
N LYS A 142 -16.58 -0.64 -15.30
CA LYS A 142 -17.76 0.12 -15.74
C LYS A 142 -17.39 1.02 -16.94
N LYS A 143 -17.63 0.50 -18.12
CA LYS A 143 -17.77 1.26 -19.36
C LYS A 143 -19.09 0.91 -20.01
#